data_028ee107464e00703ccbe7a8e14dafaf
#
_entry.id   028ee107464e00703ccbe7a8e14dafaf
#
_cell.length_a   1.000
_cell.length_b   1.000
_cell.length_c   1.000
_cell.angle_alpha   90.00
_cell.angle_beta   90.00
_cell.angle_gamma   90.00
#
_symmetry.space_group_name_H-M   'P 1'
#
loop_
_entity.id
_entity.type
_entity.pdbx_description
1 polymer ?
#
loop_
_entity_poly.entity_id
_entity_poly.type
_entity_poly.pdbx_seq_one_letter_code
_entity_poly.pdbx_strand_id
1 'polypeptide(L)'
;MKPISIAAGILMVCTLIGIAFAGEVPLIADPSVPAATGKVNFLHDKNGNIKFHIDTKHLARPNSLTPSKSVYVVWIQPRGKDPINAGVLTVNDQLEGSFRATTPHQTFDLFITAEDSANVDHPTGPPLLKTTVQAQS
;
A
#
# COMPACT_ATOMS: atom_id res chain seq x y z
N MET A 1 53.12 3.12 -31.49
CA MET A 1 52.56 3.04 -31.19
C MET A 1 51.67 2.48 -30.81
N LYS A 2 50.96 2.28 -30.47
CA LYS A 2 50.12 1.78 -30.18
C LYS A 2 49.06 1.89 -29.59
N PRO A 3 48.45 1.70 -29.59
CA PRO A 3 47.44 1.82 -29.31
C PRO A 3 46.77 1.33 -28.41
N ILE A 4 46.19 1.29 -28.07
CA ILE A 4 45.62 0.90 -27.32
C ILE A 4 44.51 0.66 -27.04
N SER A 5 43.92 0.55 -27.19
CA SER A 5 42.92 0.27 -27.09
C SER A 5 42.19 -0.07 -26.21
N ILE A 6 41.88 0.03 -25.72
CA ILE A 6 41.28 -0.25 -24.98
C ILE A 6 40.19 -0.53 -24.68
N ALA A 7 39.73 -0.58 -24.99
CA ALA A 7 38.75 -0.95 -24.89
C ALA A 7 38.08 -1.22 -23.98
N ALA A 8 37.92 -1.04 -23.68
CA ALA A 8 37.41 -1.20 -23.06
C ALA A 8 36.47 -1.61 -22.46
N GLY A 9 36.35 -1.97 -22.18
CA GLY A 9 35.58 -2.50 -21.63
C GLY A 9 34.45 -2.34 -21.23
N ILE A 10 33.90 -2.17 -21.63
CA ILE A 10 32.83 -1.92 -21.42
C ILE A 10 32.03 -2.70 -20.85
N LEU A 11 31.98 -2.98 -20.17
CA LEU A 11 31.35 -3.67 -19.63
C LEU A 11 30.12 -3.36 -19.29
N MET A 12 29.49 -3.25 -19.85
CA MET A 12 28.37 -3.08 -19.73
C MET A 12 27.73 -4.03 -19.09
N VAL A 13 27.72 -4.05 -18.10
CA VAL A 13 27.15 -4.95 -17.44
C VAL A 13 25.82 -4.74 -17.31
N CYS A 14 25.20 -4.90 -18.10
CA CYS A 14 23.95 -4.85 -17.99
C CYS A 14 23.45 -5.75 -17.09
N THR A 15 23.47 -5.53 -16.05
CA THR A 15 22.98 -6.41 -15.20
C THR A 15 21.61 -6.26 -15.22
N LEU A 16 21.02 -6.86 -15.89
CA LEU A 16 19.77 -6.82 -15.85
C LEU A 16 19.19 -7.33 -14.83
N ILE A 17 19.19 -6.88 -13.86
CA ILE A 17 18.68 -7.33 -12.86
C ILE A 17 17.32 -7.15 -13.00
N GLY A 18 16.63 -7.93 -12.78
CA GLY A 18 15.29 -7.84 -12.82
C GLY A 18 14.78 -6.62 -12.30
N ILE A 19 14.10 -5.88 -13.01
CA ILE A 19 13.62 -4.75 -12.54
C ILE A 19 12.39 -5.02 -11.88
N ALA A 20 12.33 -4.98 -10.65
CA ALA A 20 11.10 -5.10 -9.94
C ALA A 20 10.40 -3.78 -10.11
N PHE A 21 9.22 -3.75 -10.68
CA PHE A 21 8.48 -2.53 -10.73
C PHE A 21 8.09 -2.17 -9.31
N ALA A 22 8.49 -1.03 -8.88
CA ALA A 22 8.21 -0.52 -7.56
C ALA A 22 7.59 0.86 -7.69
N GLY A 23 6.74 1.22 -6.77
CA GLY A 23 6.11 2.53 -6.82
C GLY A 23 5.63 2.98 -5.47
N GLU A 24 5.23 4.23 -5.43
CA GLU A 24 4.67 4.84 -4.24
C GLU A 24 3.48 5.68 -4.68
N VAL A 25 2.37 5.54 -4.00
CA VAL A 25 1.19 6.35 -4.27
C VAL A 25 0.66 6.93 -2.97
N PRO A 26 0.13 8.15 -2.98
CA PRO A 26 -0.45 8.73 -1.79
C PRO A 26 -1.83 8.16 -1.52
N LEU A 27 -2.19 8.08 -0.24
CA LEU A 27 -3.56 7.81 0.16
C LEU A 27 -4.30 9.12 0.28
N ILE A 28 -5.52 9.16 -0.21
CA ILE A 28 -6.35 10.36 -0.15
C ILE A 28 -7.27 10.24 1.04
N ALA A 29 -7.21 11.23 1.93
CA ALA A 29 -8.00 11.23 3.15
C ALA A 29 -9.40 11.77 2.90
N ASP A 30 -10.37 11.15 3.55
CA ASP A 30 -11.73 11.66 3.58
C ASP A 30 -11.79 12.92 4.45
N PRO A 31 -12.66 13.87 4.15
CA PRO A 31 -12.78 15.08 4.98
C PRO A 31 -13.06 14.82 6.46
N SER A 32 -13.58 13.66 6.82
CA SER A 32 -13.83 13.32 8.22
C SER A 32 -12.53 13.07 9.01
N VAL A 33 -11.41 12.86 8.33
CA VAL A 33 -10.10 12.71 8.96
C VAL A 33 -9.10 13.64 8.29
N PRO A 34 -9.33 14.94 8.36
CA PRO A 34 -8.60 15.88 7.50
C PRO A 34 -7.09 15.96 7.76
N ALA A 35 -6.66 15.62 8.96
CA ALA A 35 -5.25 15.67 9.27
C ALA A 35 -4.50 14.41 8.85
N ALA A 36 -5.22 13.36 8.52
CA ALA A 36 -4.58 12.08 8.21
C ALA A 36 -3.89 12.14 6.87
N THR A 37 -2.70 11.57 6.80
CA THR A 37 -1.97 11.40 5.55
C THR A 37 -1.48 9.97 5.48
N GLY A 38 -1.20 9.51 4.30
CA GLY A 38 -0.67 8.18 4.14
C GLY A 38 -0.10 7.96 2.77
N LYS A 39 0.66 6.89 2.65
CA LYS A 39 1.22 6.48 1.38
C LYS A 39 1.33 4.98 1.34
N VAL A 40 1.37 4.45 0.14
CA VAL A 40 1.53 3.03 -0.10
C VAL A 40 2.78 2.85 -0.96
N ASN A 41 3.71 2.04 -0.49
CA ASN A 41 4.85 1.62 -1.27
C ASN A 41 4.59 0.21 -1.73
N PHE A 42 4.86 -0.11 -2.96
CA PHE A 42 4.61 -1.44 -3.47
C PHE A 42 5.71 -1.88 -4.43
N LEU A 43 5.86 -3.19 -4.54
CA LEU A 43 6.81 -3.78 -5.47
C LEU A 43 6.35 -5.17 -5.86
N HIS A 44 6.85 -5.67 -6.99
CA HIS A 44 6.65 -7.05 -7.36
C HIS A 44 7.67 -7.89 -6.61
N ASP A 45 7.22 -9.00 -6.05
CA ASP A 45 8.15 -9.94 -5.47
C ASP A 45 8.60 -10.93 -6.55
N LYS A 46 9.46 -11.88 -6.19
CA LYS A 46 9.99 -12.79 -7.18
C LYS A 46 8.94 -13.77 -7.69
N ASN A 47 7.80 -13.87 -7.09
CA ASN A 47 6.73 -14.74 -7.55
C ASN A 47 5.69 -13.97 -8.36
N GLY A 48 5.93 -12.70 -8.63
CA GLY A 48 4.99 -11.87 -9.38
C GLY A 48 3.86 -11.31 -8.55
N ASN A 49 3.86 -11.52 -7.26
CA ASN A 49 2.85 -10.93 -6.37
C ASN A 49 3.24 -9.50 -6.03
N ILE A 50 2.27 -8.73 -5.58
CA ILE A 50 2.52 -7.37 -5.15
C ILE A 50 2.64 -7.35 -3.64
N LYS A 51 3.80 -6.92 -3.15
CA LYS A 51 4.00 -6.67 -1.73
C LYS A 51 3.78 -5.19 -1.53
N PHE A 52 2.98 -4.81 -0.58
CA PHE A 52 2.76 -3.40 -0.32
C PHE A 52 2.85 -3.08 1.17
N HIS A 53 3.20 -1.85 1.44
CA HIS A 53 3.36 -1.35 2.79
C HIS A 53 2.65 0.00 2.87
N ILE A 54 1.74 0.11 3.82
CA ILE A 54 1.01 1.33 4.07
C ILE A 54 1.63 2.02 5.28
N ASP A 55 1.90 3.31 5.15
CA ASP A 55 2.29 4.14 6.28
C ASP A 55 1.31 5.28 6.37
N THR A 56 0.77 5.51 7.55
CA THR A 56 -0.12 6.65 7.79
C THR A 56 0.41 7.50 8.92
N LYS A 57 0.06 8.79 8.91
CA LYS A 57 0.41 9.73 9.95
C LYS A 57 -0.80 10.56 10.31
N HIS A 58 -0.84 10.99 11.56
CA HIS A 58 -1.93 11.83 12.06
C HIS A 58 -3.30 11.18 11.87
N LEU A 59 -3.34 9.87 12.02
CA LEU A 59 -4.58 9.12 11.94
C LEU A 59 -5.07 8.86 13.36
N ALA A 60 -6.24 9.38 13.69
CA ALA A 60 -6.82 9.21 15.01
C ALA A 60 -7.03 7.72 15.29
N ARG A 61 -6.99 7.35 16.54
CA ARG A 61 -7.31 5.97 16.91
C ARG A 61 -8.77 5.70 16.62
N PRO A 62 -9.13 4.47 16.29
CA PRO A 62 -10.53 4.18 15.94
C PRO A 62 -11.51 4.56 17.04
N ASN A 63 -11.13 4.38 18.31
CA ASN A 63 -12.04 4.70 19.41
C ASN A 63 -12.18 6.20 19.64
N SER A 64 -11.38 7.02 18.99
CA SER A 64 -11.52 8.48 19.06
C SER A 64 -12.45 9.03 17.99
N LEU A 65 -12.90 8.19 17.09
CA LEU A 65 -13.80 8.64 16.03
C LEU A 65 -15.22 8.79 16.56
N THR A 66 -16.05 9.49 15.82
CA THR A 66 -17.46 9.65 16.14
C THR A 66 -18.28 9.12 14.96
N PRO A 67 -18.96 8.02 15.11
CA PRO A 67 -19.04 7.16 16.31
C PRO A 67 -17.74 6.40 16.53
N SER A 68 -17.50 6.02 17.77
CA SER A 68 -16.31 5.27 18.16
C SER A 68 -16.30 3.91 17.48
N LYS A 69 -15.12 3.49 17.05
CA LYS A 69 -14.93 2.20 16.40
C LYS A 69 -13.81 1.44 17.13
N SER A 70 -13.58 0.20 16.77
CA SER A 70 -12.62 -0.63 17.45
C SER A 70 -11.32 -0.80 16.68
N VAL A 71 -11.40 -0.90 15.37
CA VAL A 71 -10.23 -1.20 14.54
C VAL A 71 -10.31 -0.51 13.19
N TYR A 72 -9.16 -0.37 12.56
CA TYR A 72 -9.10 -0.01 11.14
C TYR A 72 -8.87 -1.28 10.35
N VAL A 73 -9.65 -1.50 9.30
CA VAL A 73 -9.49 -2.65 8.42
C VAL A 73 -9.01 -2.16 7.06
N VAL A 74 -8.03 -2.85 6.52
CA VAL A 74 -7.47 -2.56 5.21
C VAL A 74 -8.17 -3.46 4.20
N TRP A 75 -8.65 -2.86 3.13
CA TRP A 75 -9.38 -3.57 2.08
C TRP A 75 -8.63 -3.49 0.76
N ILE A 76 -8.61 -4.61 0.06
CA ILE A 76 -8.10 -4.67 -1.30
C ILE A 76 -9.30 -5.00 -2.16
N GLN A 77 -9.56 -4.18 -3.15
CA GLN A 77 -10.66 -4.44 -4.07
C GLN A 77 -10.13 -4.56 -5.48
N PRO A 78 -9.94 -5.79 -5.96
CA PRO A 78 -9.52 -6.00 -7.34
C PRO A 78 -10.59 -5.47 -8.29
N ARG A 79 -10.19 -5.06 -9.47
CA ARG A 79 -11.12 -4.48 -10.40
C ARG A 79 -12.26 -5.43 -10.72
N GLY A 80 -13.48 -4.95 -10.58
CA GLY A 80 -14.66 -5.75 -10.87
C GLY A 80 -15.01 -6.80 -9.84
N LYS A 81 -14.37 -6.76 -8.68
CA LYS A 81 -14.61 -7.75 -7.63
C LYS A 81 -14.97 -7.08 -6.33
N ASP A 82 -15.45 -7.87 -5.38
CA ASP A 82 -15.80 -7.37 -4.07
C ASP A 82 -14.55 -7.08 -3.25
N PRO A 83 -14.63 -6.16 -2.29
CA PRO A 83 -13.50 -5.90 -1.41
C PRO A 83 -13.11 -7.13 -0.59
N ILE A 84 -11.81 -7.28 -0.38
CA ILE A 84 -11.24 -8.37 0.39
C ILE A 84 -10.62 -7.78 1.64
N ASN A 85 -10.97 -8.32 2.81
CA ASN A 85 -10.37 -7.90 4.07
C ASN A 85 -8.92 -8.36 4.10
N ALA A 86 -7.99 -7.43 4.09
CA ALA A 86 -6.57 -7.75 4.07
C ALA A 86 -5.97 -7.78 5.48
N GLY A 87 -6.67 -7.26 6.47
CA GLY A 87 -6.18 -7.26 7.85
C GLY A 87 -6.38 -5.92 8.55
N VAL A 88 -5.80 -5.81 9.71
CA VAL A 88 -5.97 -4.64 10.58
C VAL A 88 -4.75 -3.73 10.52
N LEU A 89 -4.99 -2.45 10.38
CA LEU A 89 -3.94 -1.45 10.51
C LEU A 89 -3.94 -0.94 11.94
N THR A 90 -2.81 -1.05 12.60
CA THR A 90 -2.67 -0.63 13.99
C THR A 90 -2.04 0.76 14.05
N VAL A 91 -2.60 1.62 14.89
CA VAL A 91 -2.10 2.99 15.08
C VAL A 91 -1.40 3.08 16.42
N ASN A 92 -0.20 3.60 16.44
CA ASN A 92 0.61 3.72 17.66
C ASN A 92 0.27 5.00 18.43
N ASP A 93 1.03 5.25 19.51
CA ASP A 93 0.79 6.41 20.35
C ASP A 93 1.08 7.74 19.67
N GLN A 94 1.88 7.73 18.61
CA GLN A 94 2.15 8.93 17.83
C GLN A 94 1.15 9.11 16.70
N LEU A 95 0.08 8.34 16.68
CA LEU A 95 -0.97 8.40 15.66
C LEU A 95 -0.43 8.01 14.28
N GLU A 96 0.51 7.09 14.26
CA GLU A 96 1.06 6.57 13.02
C GLU A 96 0.63 5.13 12.84
N GLY A 97 0.24 4.78 11.63
CA GLY A 97 -0.18 3.43 11.32
C GLY A 97 0.76 2.78 10.34
N SER A 98 0.85 1.46 10.39
CA SER A 98 1.68 0.68 9.50
C SER A 98 1.01 -0.64 9.20
N PHE A 99 1.08 -1.07 7.96
CA PHE A 99 0.48 -2.32 7.53
C PHE A 99 1.22 -2.87 6.34
N ARG A 100 1.41 -4.18 6.29
CA ARG A 100 2.06 -4.85 5.18
C ARG A 100 1.28 -6.06 4.76
N ALA A 101 1.22 -6.30 3.48
CA ALA A 101 0.56 -7.49 2.95
C ALA A 101 1.07 -7.79 1.54
N THR A 102 0.66 -8.94 1.04
CA THR A 102 1.01 -9.38 -0.30
C THR A 102 -0.27 -9.84 -0.99
N THR A 103 -0.42 -9.50 -2.23
CA THR A 103 -1.58 -9.89 -3.02
C THR A 103 -1.15 -10.31 -4.43
N PRO A 104 -1.83 -11.28 -5.03
CA PRO A 104 -1.55 -11.63 -6.43
C PRO A 104 -2.17 -10.64 -7.42
N HIS A 105 -3.04 -9.76 -6.95
CA HIS A 105 -3.70 -8.81 -7.84
C HIS A 105 -2.75 -7.69 -8.23
N GLN A 106 -2.72 -7.34 -9.51
CA GLN A 106 -1.79 -6.34 -10.02
C GLN A 106 -2.39 -4.94 -10.04
N THR A 107 -3.69 -4.84 -10.09
CA THR A 107 -4.41 -3.58 -10.07
C THR A 107 -5.58 -3.72 -9.12
N PHE A 108 -5.64 -2.85 -8.13
CA PHE A 108 -6.69 -2.90 -7.13
C PHE A 108 -6.86 -1.56 -6.44
N ASP A 109 -8.06 -1.33 -5.94
CA ASP A 109 -8.27 -0.20 -5.05
C ASP A 109 -7.89 -0.65 -3.65
N LEU A 110 -7.28 0.26 -2.90
CA LEU A 110 -6.85 0.01 -1.55
C LEU A 110 -7.48 1.06 -0.68
N PHE A 111 -8.18 0.66 0.35
CA PHE A 111 -8.81 1.64 1.24
C PHE A 111 -8.90 1.12 2.67
N ILE A 112 -9.09 2.04 3.59
CA ILE A 112 -9.13 1.75 5.01
C ILE A 112 -10.45 2.24 5.57
N THR A 113 -11.15 1.39 6.32
CA THR A 113 -12.38 1.76 7.00
C THR A 113 -12.24 1.53 8.49
N ALA A 114 -13.04 2.24 9.28
CA ALA A 114 -13.12 1.99 10.71
C ALA A 114 -14.28 1.03 10.98
N GLU A 115 -14.02 -0.02 11.72
CA GLU A 115 -14.96 -1.10 11.93
C GLU A 115 -15.08 -1.46 13.42
N ASP A 116 -16.14 -2.15 13.77
CA ASP A 116 -16.31 -2.61 15.14
C ASP A 116 -15.62 -3.95 15.38
N SER A 117 -15.22 -4.64 14.34
CA SER A 117 -14.57 -5.94 14.44
C SER A 117 -13.57 -6.11 13.30
N ALA A 118 -12.49 -6.83 13.58
CA ALA A 118 -11.48 -7.15 12.58
C ALA A 118 -11.96 -8.17 11.56
N ASN A 119 -13.02 -8.92 11.89
CA ASN A 119 -13.44 -10.05 11.07
C ASN A 119 -14.59 -9.75 10.12
N VAL A 120 -14.82 -8.49 9.82
CA VAL A 120 -15.93 -8.14 8.92
C VAL A 120 -15.65 -8.65 7.52
N ASP A 121 -16.70 -9.14 6.85
CA ASP A 121 -16.58 -9.68 5.50
C ASP A 121 -16.65 -8.59 4.44
N HIS A 122 -17.22 -7.48 4.77
CA HIS A 122 -17.34 -6.35 3.84
C HIS A 122 -17.30 -5.06 4.65
N PRO A 123 -16.91 -3.96 4.03
CA PRO A 123 -16.86 -2.69 4.75
C PRO A 123 -18.23 -2.26 5.21
N THR A 124 -18.32 -1.78 6.46
CA THR A 124 -19.58 -1.26 6.98
C THR A 124 -19.54 0.26 7.09
N GLY A 125 -18.36 0.86 7.01
CA GLY A 125 -18.22 2.31 7.05
C GLY A 125 -17.61 2.85 5.76
N PRO A 126 -17.54 4.16 5.63
CA PRO A 126 -16.97 4.77 4.43
C PRO A 126 -15.45 4.65 4.43
N PRO A 127 -14.82 4.65 3.26
CA PRO A 127 -13.37 4.69 3.20
C PRO A 127 -12.85 5.99 3.80
N LEU A 128 -11.91 5.87 4.73
CA LEU A 128 -11.30 7.04 5.37
C LEU A 128 -10.02 7.46 4.65
N LEU A 129 -9.31 6.48 4.10
CA LEU A 129 -8.12 6.70 3.29
C LEU A 129 -8.21 5.75 2.11
N LYS A 130 -7.90 6.22 0.93
CA LYS A 130 -8.04 5.37 -0.26
C LYS A 130 -7.05 5.73 -1.36
N THR A 131 -6.75 4.76 -2.19
CA THR A 131 -5.96 4.97 -3.40
C THR A 131 -6.19 3.80 -4.37
N THR A 132 -5.59 3.90 -5.54
CA THR A 132 -5.56 2.80 -6.49
C THR A 132 -4.11 2.43 -6.74
N VAL A 133 -3.82 1.14 -6.69
CA VAL A 133 -2.49 0.61 -6.99
C VAL A 133 -2.55 -0.04 -8.36
N GLN A 134 -1.68 0.40 -9.27
CA GLN A 134 -1.54 -0.19 -10.58
C GLN A 134 -0.09 -0.60 -10.72
N ALA A 135 0.19 -1.84 -10.40
CA ALA A 135 1.55 -2.32 -10.34
C ALA A 135 1.99 -3.06 -11.59
N GLN A 136 1.10 -3.22 -12.55
CA GLN A 136 1.52 -3.93 -13.73
C GLN A 136 2.27 -3.01 -14.67
N SER A 137 3.16 -3.57 -15.41
CA SER A 137 3.91 -2.81 -16.39
C SER A 137 3.16 -2.67 -17.69
#